data_6fef6565e3d1bac4c9b6743bfd9aa647
#
_entry.id   6fef6565e3d1bac4c9b6743bfd9aa647
#
_cell.length_a   1.000
_cell.length_b   1.000
_cell.length_c   1.000
_cell.angle_alpha   90.00
_cell.angle_beta   90.00
_cell.angle_gamma   90.00
#
_symmetry.space_group_name_H-M   'P 1'
#
loop_
_entity.id
_entity.type
_entity.pdbx_description
1 polymer ?
#
loop_
_entity_poly.entity_id
_entity_poly.type
_entity_poly.pdbx_seq_one_letter_code
_entity_poly.pdbx_strand_id
1 'polypeptide(L)'
;FAHHTWAVDRTRDVTVKGIVTRVDWSNPHVQIFLDAKDDSGKVEKWTAGGPGPGRMAGSGWDKNTLKPGDMITAVGYRATDGSNLLRTEKFVLSNGQELTGYGNR
;
A
#
# COMPACT_ATOMS: atom_id res chain seq x y z
N PHE A 1 8.91 -18.33 -3.41
CA PHE A 1 8.45 -18.12 -3.41
C PHE A 1 7.79 -17.62 -3.70
N ALA A 2 7.67 -17.65 -3.70
CA ALA A 2 6.95 -17.35 -3.90
C ALA A 2 6.35 -16.65 -4.48
N HIS A 3 5.91 -16.64 -4.99
CA HIS A 3 5.32 -15.99 -5.48
C HIS A 3 4.35 -15.94 -5.50
N HIS A 4 4.28 -15.74 -5.13
CA HIS A 4 3.34 -15.96 -5.18
C HIS A 4 2.27 -15.22 -4.88
N THR A 5 1.36 -15.57 -4.85
CA THR A 5 0.10 -14.92 -4.65
C THR A 5 -0.14 -14.75 -3.19
N TRP A 6 -0.50 -13.58 -2.79
CA TRP A 6 -0.86 -13.36 -1.42
C TRP A 6 -2.25 -13.87 -1.17
N ALA A 7 -2.44 -14.59 -0.09
CA ALA A 7 -3.79 -14.89 0.38
C ALA A 7 -4.30 -13.65 1.12
N VAL A 8 -5.34 -13.04 0.57
CA VAL A 8 -5.93 -11.83 1.16
C VAL A 8 -7.42 -12.02 1.35
N ASP A 9 -7.96 -11.32 2.33
CA ASP A 9 -9.39 -11.35 2.62
C ASP A 9 -10.10 -10.33 1.72
N ARG A 10 -10.79 -10.85 0.71
CA ARG A 10 -11.48 -10.01 -0.27
C ARG A 10 -12.91 -9.68 0.13
N THR A 11 -13.32 -10.09 1.33
CA THR A 11 -14.69 -9.87 1.76
C THR A 11 -14.91 -8.47 2.31
N ARG A 12 -13.82 -7.74 2.57
CA ARG A 12 -13.93 -6.37 3.06
C ARG A 12 -12.66 -5.59 2.75
N ASP A 13 -12.84 -4.30 2.50
CA ASP A 13 -11.74 -3.37 2.36
C ASP A 13 -11.19 -2.99 3.73
N VAL A 14 -9.89 -2.82 3.78
CA VAL A 14 -9.20 -2.28 4.95
C VAL A 14 -8.55 -0.97 4.54
N THR A 15 -8.71 0.04 5.38
CA THR A 15 -8.14 1.36 5.13
C THR A 15 -7.07 1.63 6.19
N VAL A 16 -5.87 1.97 5.73
CA VAL A 16 -4.75 2.29 6.61
C VAL A 16 -4.25 3.68 6.25
N LYS A 17 -4.27 4.58 7.22
CA LYS A 17 -3.74 5.93 7.07
C LYS A 17 -2.46 6.03 7.89
N GLY A 18 -1.38 6.47 7.25
CA GLY A 18 -0.11 6.54 7.95
C GLY A 18 0.91 7.38 7.22
N ILE A 19 2.10 7.41 7.80
CA ILE A 19 3.23 8.18 7.27
C ILE A 19 4.17 7.21 6.59
N VAL A 20 4.54 7.53 5.34
CA VAL A 20 5.48 6.72 4.58
C VAL A 20 6.84 6.76 5.26
N THR A 21 7.42 5.60 5.52
CA THR A 21 8.76 5.49 6.08
C THR A 21 9.77 5.05 5.04
N ARG A 22 9.33 4.30 4.02
CA ARG A 22 10.22 3.83 2.96
C ARG A 22 9.39 3.44 1.74
N VAL A 23 9.97 3.64 0.57
CA VAL A 23 9.39 3.17 -0.69
C VAL A 23 10.38 2.23 -1.33
N ASP A 24 9.95 1.00 -1.61
CA ASP A 24 10.73 0.04 -2.36
C ASP A 24 10.15 -0.04 -3.76
N TRP A 25 10.81 0.64 -4.70
CA TRP A 25 10.36 0.74 -6.08
C TRP A 25 11.12 -0.29 -6.92
N SER A 26 10.70 -1.54 -6.83
CA SER A 26 11.44 -2.62 -7.50
C SER A 26 10.50 -3.74 -7.92
N ASN A 27 10.97 -4.57 -8.85
CA ASN A 27 10.23 -5.76 -9.26
C ASN A 27 10.40 -6.85 -8.19
N PRO A 28 9.43 -7.73 -8.05
CA PRO A 28 8.20 -7.84 -8.83
C PRO A 28 7.08 -6.94 -8.33
N HIS A 29 7.21 -6.36 -7.14
CA HIS A 29 6.15 -5.55 -6.53
C HIS A 29 6.74 -4.30 -5.89
N VAL A 30 6.05 -3.17 -6.11
CA VAL A 30 6.33 -1.95 -5.35
C VAL A 30 5.78 -2.14 -3.94
N GLN A 31 6.54 -1.74 -2.93
CA GLN A 31 6.10 -1.80 -1.54
C GLN A 31 6.26 -0.45 -0.88
N ILE A 32 5.20 -0.01 -0.23
CA ILE A 32 5.17 1.25 0.51
C ILE A 32 5.06 0.90 1.98
N PHE A 33 6.06 1.31 2.77
CA PHE A 33 6.09 1.02 4.20
C PHE A 33 5.55 2.21 4.96
N LEU A 34 4.63 1.95 5.88
CA LEU A 34 3.90 2.99 6.62
C LEU A 34 4.02 2.78 8.11
N ASP A 35 4.07 3.90 8.84
CA ASP A 35 3.77 3.91 10.27
C ASP A 35 2.36 4.45 10.44
N ALA A 36 1.47 3.63 10.99
CA ALA A 36 0.07 4.00 11.20
C ALA A 36 -0.27 3.84 12.67
N LYS A 37 -1.22 4.64 13.15
CA LYS A 37 -1.68 4.51 14.53
C LYS A 37 -2.95 3.68 14.58
N ASP A 38 -3.02 2.78 15.54
CA ASP A 38 -4.26 2.06 15.82
C ASP A 38 -5.21 2.95 16.65
N ASP A 39 -6.36 2.41 17.03
CA ASP A 39 -7.38 3.16 17.77
C ASP A 39 -6.90 3.64 19.12
N SER A 40 -5.88 2.97 19.69
CA SER A 40 -5.32 3.36 20.99
C SER A 40 -4.19 4.39 20.86
N GLY A 41 -3.81 4.74 19.63
CA GLY A 41 -2.70 5.64 19.37
C GLY A 41 -1.35 4.95 19.29
N LYS A 42 -1.32 3.64 19.36
CA LYS A 42 -0.09 2.88 19.24
C LYS A 42 0.32 2.79 17.77
N VAL A 43 1.60 3.02 17.51
CA VAL A 43 2.13 2.95 16.14
C VAL A 43 2.28 1.50 15.72
N GLU A 44 1.76 1.19 14.55
CA GLU A 44 1.91 -0.11 13.90
C GLU A 44 2.59 0.08 12.55
N LYS A 45 3.41 -0.89 12.19
CA LYS A 45 4.08 -0.88 10.90
C LYS A 45 3.24 -1.67 9.91
N TRP A 46 2.99 -1.04 8.75
CA TRP A 46 2.22 -1.65 7.68
C TRP A 46 3.02 -1.66 6.39
N THR A 47 2.76 -2.63 5.55
CA THR A 47 3.26 -2.67 4.19
C THR A 47 2.08 -2.61 3.24
N ALA A 48 2.05 -1.56 2.42
CA ALA A 48 1.05 -1.43 1.37
C ALA A 48 1.71 -1.86 0.07
N GLY A 49 1.37 -3.06 -0.38
CA GLY A 49 1.96 -3.63 -1.58
C GLY A 49 1.16 -3.26 -2.81
N GLY A 50 1.88 -2.95 -3.89
CA GLY A 50 1.30 -2.65 -5.18
C GLY A 50 1.83 -3.57 -6.25
N PRO A 51 1.38 -3.37 -7.49
CA PRO A 51 1.93 -4.13 -8.62
C PRO A 51 3.36 -3.69 -8.92
N GLY A 52 3.95 -4.24 -9.94
CA GLY A 52 5.32 -3.90 -10.31
C GLY A 52 5.45 -2.47 -10.82
N PRO A 53 6.70 -1.96 -10.85
CA PRO A 53 6.94 -0.57 -11.24
C PRO A 53 6.40 -0.20 -12.61
N GLY A 54 6.50 -1.10 -13.59
CA GLY A 54 6.01 -0.82 -14.93
C GLY A 54 4.51 -0.57 -14.97
N ARG A 55 3.74 -1.38 -14.25
CA ARG A 55 2.29 -1.22 -14.21
C ARG A 55 1.92 0.05 -13.45
N MET A 56 2.62 0.35 -12.36
CA MET A 56 2.34 1.57 -11.61
C MET A 56 2.71 2.81 -12.40
N ALA A 57 3.80 2.75 -13.15
CA ALA A 57 4.17 3.86 -14.05
C ALA A 57 3.07 4.13 -15.09
N GLY A 58 2.43 3.07 -15.57
CA GLY A 58 1.29 3.21 -16.49
C GLY A 58 0.09 3.89 -15.85
N SER A 59 0.01 3.93 -14.52
CA SER A 59 -1.06 4.59 -13.77
C SER A 59 -0.65 5.97 -13.24
N GLY A 60 0.47 6.50 -13.69
CA GLY A 60 0.91 7.85 -13.34
C GLY A 60 1.92 7.93 -12.20
N TRP A 61 2.41 6.80 -11.73
CA TRP A 61 3.41 6.77 -10.66
C TRP A 61 4.84 6.84 -11.21
N ASP A 62 5.76 7.34 -10.39
CA ASP A 62 7.19 7.09 -10.55
C ASP A 62 7.80 6.87 -9.17
N LYS A 63 9.09 6.61 -9.14
CA LYS A 63 9.78 6.30 -7.89
C LYS A 63 9.79 7.46 -6.90
N ASN A 64 9.46 8.67 -7.34
CA ASN A 64 9.44 9.86 -6.51
C ASN A 64 8.03 10.34 -6.17
N THR A 65 7.01 9.61 -6.59
CA THR A 65 5.62 9.99 -6.32
C THR A 65 5.34 10.05 -4.82
N LEU A 66 5.86 9.09 -4.08
CA LEU A 66 5.80 9.09 -2.61
C LEU A 66 7.20 9.13 -2.04
N LYS A 67 7.35 9.81 -0.92
CA LYS A 67 8.62 9.92 -0.22
C LYS A 67 8.42 9.70 1.26
N PRO A 68 9.46 9.27 1.99
CA PRO A 68 9.39 9.21 3.43
C PRO A 68 8.89 10.53 4.00
N GLY A 69 7.98 10.46 4.95
CA GLY A 69 7.36 11.63 5.56
C GLY A 69 6.00 12.00 4.97
N ASP A 70 5.65 11.48 3.81
CA ASP A 70 4.35 11.76 3.20
C ASP A 70 3.25 11.03 3.97
N MET A 71 2.13 11.72 4.16
CA MET A 71 0.93 11.13 4.75
C MET A 71 0.07 10.56 3.62
N ILE A 72 -0.29 9.29 3.71
CA ILE A 72 -1.16 8.67 2.70
C ILE A 72 -2.20 7.79 3.37
N THR A 73 -3.23 7.48 2.59
CA THR A 73 -4.23 6.48 2.94
C THR A 73 -4.16 5.36 1.91
N ALA A 74 -4.00 4.13 2.37
CA ALA A 74 -3.99 2.95 1.51
C ALA A 74 -5.27 2.17 1.76
N VAL A 75 -5.94 1.76 0.68
CA VAL A 75 -7.17 0.99 0.75
C VAL A 75 -6.97 -0.30 -0.01
N GLY A 76 -7.24 -1.42 0.63
CA GLY A 76 -7.06 -2.70 -0.02
C GLY A 76 -7.51 -3.87 0.83
N TYR A 77 -6.97 -5.03 0.54
CA TYR A 77 -7.31 -6.27 1.24
C TYR A 77 -6.14 -6.70 2.11
N ARG A 78 -6.46 -7.08 3.34
CA ARG A 78 -5.44 -7.50 4.30
C ARG A 78 -5.10 -8.97 4.10
N ALA A 79 -3.85 -9.33 4.35
CA ALA A 79 -3.41 -10.72 4.34
C ALA A 79 -4.23 -11.54 5.33
N THR A 80 -4.60 -12.75 4.91
CA THR A 80 -5.46 -13.63 5.73
C THR A 80 -4.75 -14.18 6.95
N ASP A 81 -3.40 -14.16 6.98
CA ASP A 81 -2.64 -14.62 8.15
C ASP A 81 -2.60 -13.60 9.28
N GLY A 82 -3.26 -12.45 9.09
CA GLY A 82 -3.32 -11.41 10.11
C GLY A 82 -2.15 -10.45 10.12
N SER A 83 -1.18 -10.64 9.24
CA SER A 83 -0.06 -9.69 9.14
C SER A 83 -0.56 -8.33 8.63
N ASN A 84 0.22 -7.29 8.92
CA ASN A 84 -0.10 -5.92 8.52
C ASN A 84 0.40 -5.67 7.09
N LEU A 85 -0.19 -6.39 6.16
CA LEU A 85 0.16 -6.35 4.75
C LEU A 85 -1.12 -6.16 3.95
N LEU A 86 -1.14 -5.14 3.09
CA LEU A 86 -2.26 -4.89 2.19
C LEU A 86 -1.87 -5.21 0.76
N ARG A 87 -2.79 -5.84 0.05
CA ARG A 87 -2.82 -5.80 -1.40
C ARG A 87 -3.61 -4.55 -1.74
N THR A 88 -2.91 -3.49 -2.08
CA THR A 88 -3.49 -2.16 -2.13
C THR A 88 -4.19 -1.91 -3.45
N GLU A 89 -5.46 -1.58 -3.39
CA GLU A 89 -6.25 -1.25 -4.58
C GLU A 89 -6.01 0.18 -5.01
N LYS A 90 -6.00 1.10 -4.05
CA LYS A 90 -5.74 2.51 -4.33
C LYS A 90 -5.05 3.18 -3.16
N PHE A 91 -4.39 4.29 -3.48
CA PHE A 91 -3.75 5.18 -2.50
C PHE A 91 -4.38 6.55 -2.63
N VAL A 92 -4.57 7.23 -1.51
CA VAL A 92 -5.05 8.61 -1.49
C VAL A 92 -3.95 9.47 -0.87
N LEU A 93 -3.49 10.46 -1.61
CA LEU A 93 -2.46 11.37 -1.15
C LEU A 93 -3.06 12.44 -0.25
N SER A 94 -2.20 13.16 0.48
CA SER A 94 -2.68 14.20 1.42
C SER A 94 -3.42 15.33 0.74
N ASN A 95 -3.19 15.55 -0.56
CA ASN A 95 -3.91 16.57 -1.33
C ASN A 95 -5.24 16.06 -1.90
N GLY A 96 -5.63 14.82 -1.57
CA GLY A 96 -6.86 14.22 -2.07
C GLY A 96 -6.74 13.50 -3.40
N GLN A 97 -5.60 13.56 -4.05
CA GLN A 97 -5.38 12.84 -5.30
C GLN A 97 -5.41 11.34 -5.06
N GLU A 98 -6.12 10.61 -5.90
CA GLU A 98 -6.14 9.16 -5.85
C GLU A 98 -5.23 8.57 -6.91
N LEU A 99 -4.45 7.58 -6.51
CA LEU A 99 -3.57 6.83 -7.40
C LEU A 99 -3.92 5.35 -7.31
N THR A 100 -3.92 4.69 -8.45
CA THR A 100 -4.27 3.28 -8.52
C THR A 100 -3.10 2.41 -8.10
N GLY A 101 -3.36 1.44 -7.22
CA GLY A 101 -2.44 0.34 -6.96
C GLY A 101 -2.78 -0.80 -7.91
N TYR A 102 -3.32 -1.90 -7.38
CA TYR A 102 -3.81 -2.98 -8.24
C TYR A 102 -5.08 -2.58 -8.99
N GLY A 103 -5.77 -1.57 -8.50
CA GLY A 103 -7.07 -1.25 -9.01
C GLY A 103 -8.09 -2.20 -8.42
N ASN A 104 -9.31 -1.98 -8.76
CA ASN A 104 -10.33 -2.70 -8.09
C ASN A 104 -10.88 -3.80 -8.91
N ARG A 105 -10.33 -4.35 -9.76
CA ARG A 105 -11.07 -5.34 -10.45
C ARG A 105 -11.59 -4.84 -11.71
#